data_44015c8e1364d4d9c6d6a532c94e888b
#
_entry.id   44015c8e1364d4d9c6d6a532c94e888b
#
_cell.length_a   1.000
_cell.length_b   1.000
_cell.length_c   1.000
_cell.angle_alpha   90.00
_cell.angle_beta   90.00
_cell.angle_gamma   90.00
#
_symmetry.space_group_name_H-M   'P 1'
#
loop_
_entity.id
_entity.type
_entity.pdbx_description
1 polymer ?
#
loop_
_entity_poly.entity_id
_entity_poly.type
_entity_poly.pdbx_seq_one_letter_code
_entity_poly.pdbx_strand_id
1 'polypeptide(L)'
;MTATGRRLRADAERSVQAILEAAERVLKEDPAATLEQIAEAAGVARTTVHRRFANRDALLAALAESAWRQIAGAVEGARPATAPPLVALHQATANILAIKSGWTFALGQPATNEEIGRLQQAVYAACDEVFRRAQQAGDIRAGVDLAWARQVYLALINETAHGPTGGGEPDAAAARILDVLFHGIG
;
A
#
# COMPACT_ATOMS: atom_id res chain seq x y z
N MET A 1 18.51 10.41 25.79
CA MET A 1 18.78 9.41 24.70
C MET A 1 20.06 9.84 24.00
N THR A 2 21.10 9.04 24.04
CA THR A 2 22.41 9.35 23.46
C THR A 2 22.38 9.27 21.92
N ALA A 3 23.18 10.13 21.25
CA ALA A 3 23.32 10.16 19.79
C ALA A 3 23.67 8.78 19.17
N THR A 4 24.47 7.98 19.87
CA THR A 4 24.85 6.62 19.50
C THR A 4 23.64 5.67 19.45
N GLY A 5 22.71 5.76 20.40
CA GLY A 5 21.51 4.90 20.42
C GLY A 5 20.53 5.22 19.26
N ARG A 6 20.46 6.48 18.82
CA ARG A 6 19.66 6.91 17.66
C ARG A 6 20.24 6.37 16.36
N ARG A 7 21.58 6.43 16.20
CA ARG A 7 22.27 5.94 15.01
C ARG A 7 22.12 4.41 14.85
N LEU A 8 22.27 3.66 15.93
CA LEU A 8 22.08 2.18 15.91
C LEU A 8 20.64 1.79 15.55
N ARG A 9 19.65 2.52 16.00
CA ARG A 9 18.24 2.27 15.63
C ARG A 9 18.00 2.57 14.14
N ALA A 10 18.46 3.72 13.64
CA ALA A 10 18.34 4.08 12.24
C ALA A 10 19.05 3.07 11.30
N ASP A 11 20.22 2.55 11.71
CA ASP A 11 20.94 1.50 10.96
C ASP A 11 20.17 0.17 10.97
N ALA A 12 19.54 -0.15 12.11
CA ALA A 12 18.70 -1.32 12.24
C ALA A 12 17.42 -1.24 11.38
N GLU A 13 16.78 -0.09 11.35
CA GLU A 13 15.60 0.18 10.53
C GLU A 13 15.93 0.13 9.03
N ARG A 14 17.04 0.74 8.60
CA ARG A 14 17.52 0.65 7.22
C ARG A 14 17.79 -0.79 6.80
N SER A 15 18.42 -1.59 7.68
CA SER A 15 18.68 -2.99 7.41
C SER A 15 17.39 -3.81 7.25
N VAL A 16 16.37 -3.56 8.07
CA VAL A 16 15.05 -4.20 7.94
C VAL A 16 14.40 -3.82 6.63
N GLN A 17 14.39 -2.53 6.28
CA GLN A 17 13.79 -2.05 5.04
C GLN A 17 14.47 -2.67 3.81
N ALA A 18 15.79 -2.74 3.77
CA ALA A 18 16.54 -3.38 2.68
C ALA A 18 16.20 -4.88 2.54
N ILE A 19 16.01 -5.59 3.66
CA ILE A 19 15.58 -6.99 3.65
C ILE A 19 14.17 -7.13 3.07
N LEU A 20 13.23 -6.26 3.48
CA LEU A 20 11.85 -6.31 2.98
C LEU A 20 11.76 -6.00 1.49
N GLU A 21 12.49 -5.01 1.00
CA GLU A 21 12.53 -4.68 -0.44
C GLU A 21 13.16 -5.81 -1.28
N ALA A 22 14.22 -6.45 -0.76
CA ALA A 22 14.78 -7.63 -1.40
C ALA A 22 13.81 -8.81 -1.39
N ALA A 23 13.11 -9.03 -0.26
CA ALA A 23 12.10 -10.08 -0.12
C ALA A 23 10.97 -9.91 -1.14
N GLU A 24 10.44 -8.70 -1.32
CA GLU A 24 9.39 -8.44 -2.32
C GLU A 24 9.85 -8.80 -3.73
N ARG A 25 11.07 -8.37 -4.13
CA ARG A 25 11.59 -8.70 -5.46
C ARG A 25 11.76 -10.19 -5.68
N VAL A 26 12.38 -10.88 -4.71
CA VAL A 26 12.68 -12.31 -4.80
C VAL A 26 11.41 -13.15 -4.78
N LEU A 27 10.47 -12.86 -3.87
CA LEU A 27 9.24 -13.63 -3.70
C LEU A 27 8.22 -13.39 -4.83
N LYS A 28 8.31 -12.25 -5.51
CA LYS A 28 7.52 -11.99 -6.71
C LYS A 28 7.91 -12.93 -7.87
N GLU A 29 9.21 -13.25 -7.99
CA GLU A 29 9.76 -14.14 -9.02
C GLU A 29 9.70 -15.61 -8.59
N ASP A 30 10.06 -15.91 -7.34
CA ASP A 30 10.02 -17.23 -6.73
C ASP A 30 9.30 -17.18 -5.37
N PRO A 31 7.99 -17.47 -5.32
CA PRO A 31 7.23 -17.51 -4.07
C PRO A 31 7.73 -18.56 -3.05
N ALA A 32 8.58 -19.50 -3.45
CA ALA A 32 9.16 -20.52 -2.57
C ALA A 32 10.55 -20.14 -2.05
N ALA A 33 11.09 -19.00 -2.42
CA ALA A 33 12.43 -18.56 -2.05
C ALA A 33 12.67 -18.61 -0.54
N THR A 34 13.88 -19.00 -0.18
CA THR A 34 14.32 -19.17 1.22
C THR A 34 14.79 -17.86 1.85
N LEU A 35 14.87 -17.81 3.19
CA LEU A 35 15.44 -16.66 3.91
C LEU A 35 16.91 -16.40 3.53
N GLU A 36 17.63 -17.45 3.14
CA GLU A 36 19.01 -17.36 2.68
C GLU A 36 19.14 -16.63 1.35
N GLN A 37 18.29 -16.96 0.38
CA GLN A 37 18.23 -16.30 -0.91
C GLN A 37 17.84 -14.83 -0.76
N ILE A 38 16.91 -14.53 0.15
CA ILE A 38 16.53 -13.16 0.49
C ILE A 38 17.69 -12.41 1.15
N ALA A 39 18.45 -13.03 2.06
CA ALA A 39 19.62 -12.42 2.68
C ALA A 39 20.69 -12.05 1.65
N GLU A 40 20.96 -12.95 0.71
CA GLU A 40 21.89 -12.74 -0.40
C GLU A 40 21.42 -11.57 -1.28
N ALA A 41 20.16 -11.55 -1.68
CA ALA A 41 19.57 -10.48 -2.50
C ALA A 41 19.53 -9.12 -1.78
N ALA A 42 19.45 -9.11 -0.45
CA ALA A 42 19.51 -7.92 0.39
C ALA A 42 20.95 -7.43 0.66
N GLY A 43 21.97 -8.23 0.32
CA GLY A 43 23.36 -7.92 0.62
C GLY A 43 23.69 -7.94 2.12
N VAL A 44 22.94 -8.74 2.93
CA VAL A 44 23.16 -8.84 4.38
C VAL A 44 23.55 -10.25 4.78
N ALA A 45 24.23 -10.38 5.93
CA ALA A 45 24.55 -11.69 6.45
C ALA A 45 23.27 -12.48 6.80
N ARG A 46 23.24 -13.79 6.52
CA ARG A 46 22.16 -14.71 6.86
C ARG A 46 21.73 -14.59 8.33
N THR A 47 22.72 -14.47 9.24
CA THR A 47 22.47 -14.28 10.67
C THR A 47 21.73 -12.99 10.98
N THR A 48 21.85 -11.96 10.14
CA THR A 48 21.12 -10.70 10.29
C THR A 48 19.63 -10.92 10.01
N VAL A 49 19.28 -11.66 8.94
CA VAL A 49 17.89 -11.98 8.63
C VAL A 49 17.27 -12.82 9.73
N HIS A 50 17.91 -13.92 10.15
CA HIS A 50 17.41 -14.79 11.23
C HIS A 50 17.28 -14.09 12.59
N ARG A 51 18.12 -13.08 12.87
CA ARG A 51 17.98 -12.27 14.07
C ARG A 51 16.75 -11.33 14.01
N ARG A 52 16.32 -10.91 12.81
CA ARG A 52 15.19 -10.00 12.61
C ARG A 52 13.87 -10.73 12.44
N PHE A 53 13.90 -11.87 11.76
CA PHE A 53 12.72 -12.65 11.42
C PHE A 53 12.94 -14.10 11.89
N ALA A 54 12.14 -14.53 12.86
CA ALA A 54 12.28 -15.87 13.47
C ALA A 54 12.07 -17.00 12.45
N ASN A 55 11.21 -16.77 11.47
CA ASN A 55 10.87 -17.70 10.40
C ASN A 55 10.33 -16.94 9.18
N ARG A 56 9.98 -17.70 8.14
CA ARG A 56 9.43 -17.16 6.89
C ARG A 56 8.09 -16.43 7.10
N ASP A 57 7.22 -16.96 7.96
CA ASP A 57 5.90 -16.34 8.22
C ASP A 57 6.06 -14.98 8.89
N ALA A 58 7.03 -14.84 9.81
CA ALA A 58 7.36 -13.57 10.44
C ALA A 58 7.88 -12.54 9.41
N LEU A 59 8.67 -12.98 8.41
CA LEU A 59 9.09 -12.12 7.31
C LEU A 59 7.90 -11.69 6.44
N LEU A 60 7.02 -12.63 6.06
CA LEU A 60 5.84 -12.35 5.24
C LEU A 60 4.87 -11.39 5.94
N ALA A 61 4.66 -11.58 7.23
CA ALA A 61 3.84 -10.65 8.04
C ALA A 61 4.44 -9.24 8.07
N ALA A 62 5.75 -9.12 8.28
CA ALA A 62 6.45 -7.83 8.29
C ALA A 62 6.45 -7.16 6.90
N LEU A 63 6.52 -7.97 5.83
CA LEU A 63 6.44 -7.51 4.44
C LEU A 63 5.06 -6.89 4.16
N ALA A 64 3.99 -7.63 4.48
CA ALA A 64 2.62 -7.13 4.32
C ALA A 64 2.36 -5.88 5.17
N GLU A 65 2.82 -5.85 6.41
CA GLU A 65 2.69 -4.70 7.30
C GLU A 65 3.43 -3.46 6.76
N SER A 66 4.64 -3.64 6.20
CA SER A 66 5.39 -2.55 5.57
C SER A 66 4.65 -1.96 4.36
N ALA A 67 4.09 -2.81 3.50
CA ALA A 67 3.29 -2.37 2.35
C ALA A 67 2.04 -1.59 2.79
N TRP A 68 1.30 -2.09 3.79
CA TRP A 68 0.13 -1.40 4.31
C TRP A 68 0.46 -0.08 5.02
N ARG A 69 1.59 0.02 5.72
CA ARG A 69 2.06 1.31 6.28
C ARG A 69 2.34 2.33 5.18
N GLN A 70 2.95 1.92 4.08
CA GLN A 70 3.21 2.81 2.95
C GLN A 70 1.89 3.30 2.32
N ILE A 71 0.90 2.41 2.12
CA ILE A 71 -0.42 2.80 1.64
C ILE A 71 -1.10 3.77 2.60
N ALA A 72 -1.10 3.49 3.90
CA ALA A 72 -1.71 4.37 4.90
C ALA A 72 -1.05 5.75 4.91
N GLY A 73 0.29 5.83 4.87
CA GLY A 73 1.03 7.08 4.77
C GLY A 73 0.75 7.85 3.46
N ALA A 74 0.60 7.14 2.35
CA ALA A 74 0.25 7.73 1.06
C ALA A 74 -1.16 8.34 1.05
N VAL A 75 -2.12 7.66 1.67
CA VAL A 75 -3.50 8.14 1.83
C VAL A 75 -3.54 9.35 2.76
N GLU A 76 -2.83 9.32 3.89
CA GLU A 76 -2.73 10.46 4.81
C GLU A 76 -2.07 11.67 4.13
N GLY A 77 -1.01 11.44 3.35
CA GLY A 77 -0.34 12.47 2.56
C GLY A 77 -1.22 13.17 1.53
N ALA A 78 -2.26 12.51 1.04
CA ALA A 78 -3.28 13.11 0.18
C ALA A 78 -4.26 14.03 0.93
N ARG A 79 -4.16 14.14 2.24
CA ARG A 79 -4.97 15.01 3.12
C ARG A 79 -6.48 14.84 2.94
N PRO A 80 -7.01 13.62 3.15
CA PRO A 80 -8.40 13.26 2.87
C PRO A 80 -9.43 14.13 3.61
N ALA A 81 -9.06 14.68 4.77
CA ALA A 81 -9.94 15.53 5.57
C ALA A 81 -9.95 17.01 5.15
N THR A 82 -8.93 17.51 4.44
CA THR A 82 -8.75 18.96 4.22
C THR A 82 -8.56 19.38 2.77
N ALA A 83 -7.96 18.55 1.91
CA ALA A 83 -7.83 18.84 0.49
C ALA A 83 -9.20 18.79 -0.23
N PRO A 84 -9.39 19.46 -1.38
CA PRO A 84 -10.58 19.26 -2.20
C PRO A 84 -10.79 17.77 -2.49
N PRO A 85 -12.02 17.22 -2.37
CA PRO A 85 -12.25 15.77 -2.40
C PRO A 85 -11.69 15.06 -3.63
N LEU A 86 -11.92 15.58 -4.83
CA LEU A 86 -11.43 14.97 -6.07
C LEU A 86 -9.90 15.00 -6.18
N VAL A 87 -9.26 16.07 -5.66
CA VAL A 87 -7.80 16.18 -5.60
C VAL A 87 -7.22 15.15 -4.63
N ALA A 88 -7.84 15.00 -3.46
CA ALA A 88 -7.44 13.99 -2.47
C ALA A 88 -7.58 12.57 -3.03
N LEU A 89 -8.71 12.26 -3.69
CA LEU A 89 -8.93 10.96 -4.35
C LEU A 89 -7.88 10.68 -5.43
N HIS A 90 -7.65 11.66 -6.31
CA HIS A 90 -6.66 11.51 -7.37
C HIS A 90 -5.26 11.22 -6.81
N GLN A 91 -4.81 12.05 -5.88
CA GLN A 91 -3.49 11.91 -5.28
C GLN A 91 -3.34 10.58 -4.51
N ALA A 92 -4.34 10.21 -3.72
CA ALA A 92 -4.34 8.93 -3.00
C ALA A 92 -4.29 7.75 -3.97
N THR A 93 -5.11 7.80 -5.04
CA THR A 93 -5.15 6.73 -6.06
C THR A 93 -3.81 6.56 -6.75
N ALA A 94 -3.20 7.66 -7.23
CA ALA A 94 -1.91 7.62 -7.90
C ALA A 94 -0.82 7.05 -6.97
N ASN A 95 -0.76 7.53 -5.72
CA ASN A 95 0.19 7.06 -4.73
C ASN A 95 -0.01 5.56 -4.41
N ILE A 96 -1.25 5.10 -4.23
CA ILE A 96 -1.57 3.68 -3.99
C ILE A 96 -1.13 2.82 -5.17
N LEU A 97 -1.41 3.24 -6.40
CA LEU A 97 -1.01 2.49 -7.60
C LEU A 97 0.52 2.36 -7.71
N ALA A 98 1.26 3.43 -7.43
CA ALA A 98 2.72 3.41 -7.39
C ALA A 98 3.24 2.40 -6.36
N ILE A 99 2.66 2.37 -5.15
CA ILE A 99 3.04 1.42 -4.11
C ILE A 99 2.67 -0.01 -4.52
N LYS A 100 1.43 -0.23 -5.01
CA LYS A 100 0.96 -1.58 -5.38
C LYS A 100 1.80 -2.21 -6.49
N SER A 101 2.32 -1.44 -7.44
CA SER A 101 3.20 -1.94 -8.50
C SER A 101 4.54 -2.48 -7.95
N GLY A 102 5.03 -1.89 -6.86
CA GLY A 102 6.28 -2.29 -6.19
C GLY A 102 6.11 -3.35 -5.09
N TRP A 103 4.88 -3.58 -4.58
CA TRP A 103 4.58 -4.45 -3.45
C TRP A 103 3.46 -5.46 -3.76
N THR A 104 3.46 -6.00 -4.96
CA THR A 104 2.42 -6.90 -5.48
C THR A 104 2.33 -8.20 -4.66
N PHE A 105 3.47 -8.80 -4.32
CA PHE A 105 3.51 -10.02 -3.54
C PHE A 105 3.00 -9.77 -2.10
N ALA A 106 3.52 -8.74 -1.43
CA ALA A 106 3.15 -8.41 -0.06
C ALA A 106 1.65 -8.14 0.10
N LEU A 107 1.07 -7.38 -0.82
CA LEU A 107 -0.34 -7.01 -0.78
C LEU A 107 -1.30 -8.15 -1.19
N GLY A 108 -0.78 -9.19 -1.82
CA GLY A 108 -1.50 -10.43 -2.11
C GLY A 108 -1.59 -11.38 -0.89
N GLN A 109 -0.82 -11.13 0.17
CA GLN A 109 -0.88 -11.96 1.38
C GLN A 109 -2.14 -11.64 2.20
N PRO A 110 -2.76 -12.67 2.84
CA PRO A 110 -3.87 -12.43 3.74
C PRO A 110 -3.43 -11.57 4.94
N ALA A 111 -4.31 -10.70 5.42
CA ALA A 111 -4.07 -9.95 6.65
C ALA A 111 -3.92 -10.92 7.83
N THR A 112 -2.72 -10.97 8.41
CA THR A 112 -2.36 -12.01 9.39
C THR A 112 -2.21 -11.49 10.81
N ASN A 113 -2.26 -10.15 11.01
CA ASN A 113 -2.11 -9.56 12.32
C ASN A 113 -3.02 -8.34 12.54
N GLU A 114 -3.18 -7.97 13.81
CA GLU A 114 -4.04 -6.86 14.26
C GLU A 114 -3.57 -5.49 13.72
N GLU A 115 -2.26 -5.31 13.54
CA GLU A 115 -1.69 -4.06 13.02
C GLU A 115 -2.09 -3.83 11.57
N ILE A 116 -2.01 -4.85 10.72
CA ILE A 116 -2.46 -4.79 9.34
C ILE A 116 -3.95 -4.46 9.29
N GLY A 117 -4.75 -5.11 10.14
CA GLY A 117 -6.19 -4.82 10.24
C GLY A 117 -6.47 -3.36 10.62
N ARG A 118 -5.71 -2.80 11.56
CA ARG A 118 -5.82 -1.37 11.95
C ARG A 118 -5.44 -0.43 10.80
N LEU A 119 -4.36 -0.72 10.08
CA LEU A 119 -3.93 0.06 8.92
C LEU A 119 -4.96 0.05 7.79
N GLN A 120 -5.54 -1.13 7.50
CA GLN A 120 -6.61 -1.26 6.51
C GLN A 120 -7.85 -0.45 6.91
N GLN A 121 -8.27 -0.54 8.17
CA GLN A 121 -9.42 0.23 8.65
C GLN A 121 -9.17 1.74 8.57
N ALA A 122 -7.97 2.22 8.89
CA ALA A 122 -7.62 3.62 8.77
C ALA A 122 -7.69 4.11 7.31
N VAL A 123 -7.20 3.31 6.36
CA VAL A 123 -7.30 3.60 4.92
C VAL A 123 -8.76 3.65 4.47
N TYR A 124 -9.58 2.69 4.89
CA TYR A 124 -11.00 2.68 4.53
C TYR A 124 -11.77 3.85 5.13
N ALA A 125 -11.51 4.19 6.39
CA ALA A 125 -12.13 5.35 7.04
C ALA A 125 -11.76 6.67 6.34
N ALA A 126 -10.51 6.83 5.93
CA ALA A 126 -10.08 7.99 5.15
C ALA A 126 -10.78 8.07 3.78
N CYS A 127 -10.95 6.93 3.12
CA CYS A 127 -11.71 6.82 1.87
C CYS A 127 -13.18 7.22 2.07
N ASP A 128 -13.84 6.66 3.09
CA ASP A 128 -15.24 7.00 3.42
C ASP A 128 -15.41 8.50 3.70
N GLU A 129 -14.47 9.13 4.39
CA GLU A 129 -14.48 10.56 4.65
C GLU A 129 -14.40 11.39 3.37
N VAL A 130 -13.51 11.03 2.44
CA VAL A 130 -13.40 11.74 1.16
C VAL A 130 -14.66 11.57 0.32
N PHE A 131 -15.22 10.35 0.24
CA PHE A 131 -16.47 10.11 -0.49
C PHE A 131 -17.64 10.90 0.10
N ARG A 132 -17.76 10.94 1.43
CA ARG A 132 -18.78 11.73 2.11
C ARG A 132 -18.64 13.23 1.80
N ARG A 133 -17.42 13.76 1.79
CA ARG A 133 -17.13 15.16 1.44
C ARG A 133 -17.42 15.46 -0.02
N ALA A 134 -17.08 14.53 -0.92
CA ALA A 134 -17.41 14.65 -2.35
C ALA A 134 -18.94 14.68 -2.59
N GLN A 135 -19.69 13.86 -1.84
CA GLN A 135 -21.16 13.89 -1.91
C GLN A 135 -21.73 15.21 -1.36
N GLN A 136 -21.17 15.73 -0.28
CA GLN A 136 -21.58 17.05 0.27
C GLN A 136 -21.24 18.22 -0.66
N ALA A 137 -20.14 18.12 -1.42
CA ALA A 137 -19.74 19.10 -2.42
C ALA A 137 -20.57 19.02 -3.73
N GLY A 138 -21.33 17.93 -3.91
CA GLY A 138 -22.11 17.70 -5.13
C GLY A 138 -21.34 16.95 -6.24
N ASP A 139 -20.09 16.57 -6.00
CA ASP A 139 -19.29 15.77 -6.94
C ASP A 139 -19.83 14.33 -7.06
N ILE A 140 -20.45 13.82 -5.99
CA ILE A 140 -21.19 12.54 -5.97
C ILE A 140 -22.68 12.85 -5.71
N ARG A 141 -23.56 12.23 -6.49
CA ARG A 141 -25.01 12.39 -6.35
C ARG A 141 -25.48 11.93 -4.96
N ALA A 142 -26.39 12.68 -4.34
CA ALA A 142 -26.88 12.42 -2.98
C ALA A 142 -27.49 11.02 -2.76
N GLY A 143 -28.04 10.38 -3.81
CA GLY A 143 -28.65 9.04 -3.73
C GLY A 143 -27.67 7.87 -3.89
N VAL A 144 -26.37 8.12 -4.06
CA VAL A 144 -25.35 7.06 -4.20
C VAL A 144 -25.04 6.45 -2.84
N ASP A 145 -25.07 5.12 -2.77
CA ASP A 145 -24.56 4.39 -1.62
C ASP A 145 -23.03 4.46 -1.58
N LEU A 146 -22.49 5.18 -0.60
CA LEU A 146 -21.06 5.43 -0.47
C LEU A 146 -20.27 4.16 -0.12
N ALA A 147 -20.87 3.21 0.60
CA ALA A 147 -20.21 1.94 0.91
C ALA A 147 -20.00 1.11 -0.37
N TRP A 148 -21.02 1.08 -1.24
CA TRP A 148 -20.92 0.44 -2.55
C TRP A 148 -19.95 1.19 -3.47
N ALA A 149 -19.99 2.52 -3.51
CA ALA A 149 -19.08 3.34 -4.31
C ALA A 149 -17.60 3.08 -3.92
N ARG A 150 -17.30 2.97 -2.63
CA ARG A 150 -15.97 2.58 -2.15
C ARG A 150 -15.58 1.18 -2.62
N GLN A 151 -16.49 0.20 -2.58
CA GLN A 151 -16.20 -1.16 -3.07
C GLN A 151 -15.81 -1.15 -4.55
N VAL A 152 -16.57 -0.42 -5.39
CA VAL A 152 -16.27 -0.25 -6.82
C VAL A 152 -14.92 0.42 -7.01
N TYR A 153 -14.66 1.51 -6.28
CA TYR A 153 -13.38 2.23 -6.34
C TYR A 153 -12.18 1.32 -5.99
N LEU A 154 -12.29 0.55 -4.91
CA LEU A 154 -11.22 -0.38 -4.50
C LEU A 154 -11.04 -1.52 -5.52
N ALA A 155 -12.12 -2.00 -6.14
CA ALA A 155 -12.04 -2.99 -7.21
C ALA A 155 -11.31 -2.44 -8.45
N LEU A 156 -11.61 -1.20 -8.86
CA LEU A 156 -10.92 -0.53 -9.97
C LEU A 156 -9.41 -0.36 -9.69
N ILE A 157 -9.04 0.05 -8.47
CA ILE A 157 -7.62 0.15 -8.07
C ILE A 157 -6.95 -1.22 -8.14
N ASN A 158 -7.59 -2.26 -7.60
CA ASN A 158 -7.03 -3.61 -7.58
C ASN A 158 -6.84 -4.15 -8.99
N GLU A 159 -7.84 -4.04 -9.85
CA GLU A 159 -7.77 -4.50 -11.23
C GLU A 159 -6.71 -3.71 -12.04
N THR A 160 -6.65 -2.40 -11.86
CA THR A 160 -5.63 -1.57 -12.52
C THR A 160 -4.22 -1.93 -12.07
N ALA A 161 -4.01 -2.26 -10.79
CA ALA A 161 -2.69 -2.61 -10.26
C ALA A 161 -2.20 -3.99 -10.70
N HIS A 162 -3.11 -4.95 -10.93
CA HIS A 162 -2.76 -6.35 -11.22
C HIS A 162 -3.13 -6.81 -12.64
N GLY A 163 -3.96 -6.03 -13.35
CA GLY A 163 -4.41 -6.33 -14.70
C GLY A 163 -3.32 -6.15 -15.77
N PRO A 164 -3.55 -6.65 -16.99
CA PRO A 164 -2.59 -6.58 -18.09
C PRO A 164 -2.24 -5.15 -18.51
N THR A 165 -3.05 -4.17 -18.13
CA THR A 165 -2.83 -2.73 -18.38
C THR A 165 -2.14 -2.02 -17.21
N GLY A 166 -1.74 -2.73 -16.16
CA GLY A 166 -1.23 -2.20 -14.89
C GLY A 166 0.16 -1.58 -14.90
N GLY A 167 0.82 -1.49 -16.07
CA GLY A 167 2.17 -0.93 -16.21
C GLY A 167 2.23 0.55 -16.65
N GLY A 168 1.12 1.29 -16.62
CA GLY A 168 1.08 2.70 -17.01
C GLY A 168 1.51 3.66 -15.90
N GLU A 169 1.73 4.94 -16.25
CA GLU A 169 1.99 6.01 -15.30
C GLU A 169 0.88 6.06 -14.23
N PRO A 170 1.22 6.00 -12.93
CA PRO A 170 0.22 5.96 -11.84
C PRO A 170 -0.77 7.12 -11.88
N ASP A 171 -0.32 8.31 -12.24
CA ASP A 171 -1.13 9.52 -12.32
C ASP A 171 -2.19 9.41 -13.43
N ALA A 172 -1.80 8.96 -14.63
CA ALA A 172 -2.72 8.72 -15.73
C ALA A 172 -3.72 7.59 -15.44
N ALA A 173 -3.26 6.54 -14.71
CA ALA A 173 -4.12 5.46 -14.28
C ALA A 173 -5.14 5.93 -13.23
N ALA A 174 -4.74 6.78 -12.29
CA ALA A 174 -5.62 7.41 -11.31
C ALA A 174 -6.69 8.26 -11.99
N ALA A 175 -6.31 9.09 -12.98
CA ALA A 175 -7.26 9.88 -13.76
C ALA A 175 -8.32 9.00 -14.43
N ARG A 176 -7.92 7.90 -15.09
CA ARG A 176 -8.86 6.95 -15.72
C ARG A 176 -9.81 6.30 -14.73
N ILE A 177 -9.30 5.87 -13.55
CA ILE A 177 -10.14 5.28 -12.50
C ILE A 177 -11.21 6.26 -12.05
N LEU A 178 -10.83 7.51 -11.79
CA LEU A 178 -11.78 8.52 -11.33
C LEU A 178 -12.76 8.92 -12.43
N ASP A 179 -12.33 8.99 -13.67
CA ASP A 179 -13.22 9.26 -14.80
C ASP A 179 -14.32 8.19 -14.91
N VAL A 180 -13.94 6.91 -14.88
CA VAL A 180 -14.90 5.79 -14.87
C VAL A 180 -15.80 5.82 -13.64
N LEU A 181 -15.25 6.14 -12.47
CA LEU A 181 -16.01 6.16 -11.21
C LEU A 181 -17.08 7.26 -11.19
N PHE A 182 -16.77 8.44 -11.72
CA PHE A 182 -17.66 9.61 -11.65
C PHE A 182 -18.55 9.78 -12.89
N HIS A 183 -18.10 9.34 -14.06
CA HIS A 183 -18.81 9.54 -15.33
C HIS A 183 -19.30 8.24 -15.97
N GLY A 184 -18.77 7.07 -15.55
CA GLY A 184 -19.11 5.76 -16.14
C GLY A 184 -18.31 5.46 -17.40
N ILE A 185 -18.76 4.44 -18.15
CA ILE A 185 -18.09 3.94 -19.38
C ILE A 185 -18.78 4.47 -20.66
N GLY A 186 -19.94 5.13 -20.53
CA GLY A 186 -20.72 5.62 -21.65
C GLY A 186 -20.96 7.10 -21.65
#